data_bf525dab8a7a725bcebc3af401e6d9ad
#
_entry.id   bf525dab8a7a725bcebc3af401e6d9ad
#
_cell.length_a   1.000
_cell.length_b   1.000
_cell.length_c   1.000
_cell.angle_alpha   90.00
_cell.angle_beta   90.00
_cell.angle_gamma   90.00
#
_symmetry.space_group_name_H-M   'P 1'
#
loop_
_entity.id
_entity.type
_entity.pdbx_description
1 polymer ?
#
loop_
_entity_poly.entity_id
_entity_poly.type
_entity_poly.pdbx_seq_one_letter_code
_entity_poly.pdbx_strand_id
1 'polypeptide(L)'
;SYKFYESFDFLRIEQRFPYLRTLDVANCFYHIYTHSITWAVKSKEYAKENLRGHYPNVFESAFDDLMQSMNYQETNGILVGPEVSRIFAEIIFQRIDLNVLERLKKEKKLALHKNFEIKRYVDDHYIFAVEEKQLDIIEEIYKDELEKYKLYINTKKTETFERPFASNITIAKDMLKEYFDSYRKSMDKNEEKSYHTISGRNDLKRFLSKFRVFTKQNNVTYDTLNRYQLVLFKYFISNCVRPFFEKNVEKKDPNVLYNILEICFYIFSLDMNTTASYRICRIIKQIHSLSKYDINVKEEVEQIIARETKRCLDIYITNTLPKDTNMEAINLLLTVDGTIGMVFDKEYLEKIFGIKDDNKYVFEHLNYFQICTLIQLIKNEDKYSDIKDGLKIEVKQRFKKHKDNWKNNAELVLLLFDLVSCPYFETKEKDCLLICSGNSKKTAIDNRKIITGVKGWFFDWNGYNKLNENMKKKEYHNVYE
;
A
#
# COMPACT_ATOMS: atom_id res chain seq x y z
N SER A 1 -14.94 6.30 0.44
CA SER A 1 -13.83 7.23 0.73
C SER A 1 -14.15 8.06 1.97
N TYR A 2 -13.20 8.19 2.91
CA TYR A 2 -13.41 8.96 4.16
C TYR A 2 -13.77 10.43 3.89
N LYS A 3 -13.28 11.03 2.79
CA LYS A 3 -13.65 12.38 2.36
C LYS A 3 -15.13 12.53 2.07
N PHE A 4 -15.79 11.48 1.60
CA PHE A 4 -17.23 11.49 1.38
C PHE A 4 -17.98 11.60 2.70
N TYR A 5 -17.61 10.81 3.72
CA TYR A 5 -18.26 10.85 5.04
C TYR A 5 -18.06 12.20 5.77
N GLU A 6 -16.95 12.91 5.47
CA GLU A 6 -16.68 14.23 6.04
C GLU A 6 -17.23 15.39 5.18
N SER A 7 -17.84 15.10 4.03
CA SER A 7 -18.33 16.11 3.09
C SER A 7 -19.67 16.71 3.49
N PHE A 8 -19.89 17.97 3.14
CA PHE A 8 -21.21 18.59 3.28
C PHE A 8 -22.32 17.88 2.51
N ASP A 9 -21.97 17.21 1.40
CA ASP A 9 -22.94 16.44 0.63
C ASP A 9 -23.43 15.23 1.42
N PHE A 10 -22.54 14.52 2.13
CA PHE A 10 -22.94 13.44 3.02
C PHE A 10 -23.87 13.92 4.13
N LEU A 11 -23.55 15.02 4.79
CA LEU A 11 -24.39 15.60 5.84
C LEU A 11 -25.78 16.00 5.32
N ARG A 12 -25.87 16.55 4.10
CA ARG A 12 -27.14 16.87 3.45
C ARG A 12 -27.98 15.63 3.11
N ILE A 13 -27.29 14.55 2.68
CA ILE A 13 -27.94 13.27 2.41
C ILE A 13 -28.47 12.67 3.71
N GLU A 14 -27.67 12.66 4.78
CA GLU A 14 -28.06 12.17 6.11
C GLU A 14 -29.28 12.94 6.68
N GLN A 15 -29.36 14.26 6.46
CA GLN A 15 -30.54 15.05 6.85
C GLN A 15 -31.83 14.57 6.19
N ARG A 16 -31.76 14.09 4.94
CA ARG A 16 -32.90 13.68 4.13
C ARG A 16 -33.32 12.24 4.31
N PHE A 17 -32.31 11.35 4.48
CA PHE A 17 -32.50 9.90 4.47
C PHE A 17 -32.09 9.31 5.81
N PRO A 18 -33.02 8.68 6.55
CA PRO A 18 -32.70 8.08 7.84
C PRO A 18 -31.99 6.74 7.77
N TYR A 19 -31.97 6.08 6.60
CA TYR A 19 -31.36 4.76 6.43
C TYR A 19 -30.27 4.77 5.38
N LEU A 20 -29.19 4.05 5.65
CA LEU A 20 -28.05 3.82 4.76
C LEU A 20 -27.76 2.32 4.69
N ARG A 21 -27.60 1.79 3.48
CA ARG A 21 -27.03 0.46 3.25
C ARG A 21 -25.77 0.58 2.39
N THR A 22 -24.71 -0.11 2.82
CA THR A 22 -23.49 -0.26 2.05
C THR A 22 -23.49 -1.62 1.36
N LEU A 23 -23.11 -1.64 0.07
CA LEU A 23 -22.94 -2.87 -0.71
C LEU A 23 -21.53 -2.88 -1.32
N ASP A 24 -20.88 -4.04 -1.28
CA ASP A 24 -19.57 -4.31 -1.89
C ASP A 24 -19.73 -5.38 -2.97
N VAL A 25 -19.09 -5.20 -4.11
CA VAL A 25 -19.09 -6.21 -5.18
C VAL A 25 -17.94 -7.18 -4.98
N ALA A 26 -18.28 -8.46 -4.76
CA ALA A 26 -17.31 -9.50 -4.46
C ALA A 26 -16.26 -9.68 -5.56
N ASN A 27 -14.96 -9.55 -5.22
CA ASN A 27 -13.85 -9.77 -6.13
C ASN A 27 -14.04 -9.11 -7.51
N CYS A 28 -14.54 -7.88 -7.53
CA CYS A 28 -14.99 -7.16 -8.71
C CYS A 28 -14.02 -7.31 -9.89
N PHE A 29 -12.78 -6.87 -9.76
CA PHE A 29 -11.77 -6.88 -10.83
C PHE A 29 -11.41 -8.29 -11.32
N TYR A 30 -11.49 -9.30 -10.45
CA TYR A 30 -11.23 -10.70 -10.81
C TYR A 30 -12.39 -11.35 -11.56
N HIS A 31 -13.61 -10.81 -11.44
CA HIS A 31 -14.80 -11.36 -12.08
C HIS A 31 -15.28 -10.59 -13.30
N ILE A 32 -14.75 -9.39 -13.56
CA ILE A 32 -15.13 -8.64 -14.76
C ILE A 32 -14.75 -9.46 -16.01
N TYR A 33 -15.77 -9.78 -16.81
CA TYR A 33 -15.62 -10.41 -18.11
C TYR A 33 -15.33 -9.33 -19.14
N THR A 34 -14.18 -9.38 -19.83
CA THR A 34 -13.71 -8.27 -20.66
C THR A 34 -14.68 -7.93 -21.78
N HIS A 35 -15.31 -8.93 -22.43
CA HIS A 35 -16.33 -8.69 -23.46
C HIS A 35 -17.58 -7.97 -22.96
N SER A 36 -17.78 -7.85 -21.64
CA SER A 36 -18.92 -7.13 -21.08
C SER A 36 -18.87 -5.61 -21.32
N ILE A 37 -17.73 -5.07 -21.74
CA ILE A 37 -17.65 -3.67 -22.22
C ILE A 37 -18.60 -3.43 -23.41
N THR A 38 -18.68 -4.38 -24.34
CA THR A 38 -19.63 -4.30 -25.47
C THR A 38 -21.08 -4.29 -24.99
N TRP A 39 -21.40 -5.08 -23.94
CA TRP A 39 -22.74 -5.07 -23.34
C TRP A 39 -23.08 -3.73 -22.68
N ALA A 40 -22.10 -3.09 -22.08
CA ALA A 40 -22.26 -1.78 -21.44
C ALA A 40 -22.44 -0.65 -22.46
N VAL A 41 -21.64 -0.65 -23.52
CA VAL A 41 -21.63 0.43 -24.52
C VAL A 41 -22.76 0.31 -25.54
N LYS A 42 -23.08 -0.90 -26.00
CA LYS A 42 -24.13 -1.17 -26.99
C LYS A 42 -25.35 -1.82 -26.33
N SER A 43 -25.36 -3.12 -26.21
CA SER A 43 -26.24 -3.95 -25.39
C SER A 43 -25.79 -5.41 -25.50
N LYS A 44 -26.33 -6.28 -24.64
CA LYS A 44 -26.04 -7.71 -24.68
C LYS A 44 -26.67 -8.39 -25.91
N GLU A 45 -27.82 -7.90 -26.34
CA GLU A 45 -28.52 -8.36 -27.55
C GLU A 45 -27.69 -8.03 -28.80
N TYR A 46 -27.29 -6.77 -28.93
CA TYR A 46 -26.39 -6.36 -30.02
C TYR A 46 -25.12 -7.21 -30.10
N ALA A 47 -24.46 -7.45 -28.95
CA ALA A 47 -23.27 -8.28 -28.92
C ALA A 47 -23.51 -9.71 -29.40
N LYS A 48 -24.67 -10.30 -29.06
CA LYS A 48 -25.06 -11.66 -29.51
C LYS A 48 -25.39 -11.73 -30.98
N GLU A 49 -26.04 -10.71 -31.54
CA GLU A 49 -26.40 -10.64 -32.95
C GLU A 49 -25.17 -10.42 -33.83
N ASN A 50 -24.11 -9.81 -33.31
CA ASN A 50 -22.90 -9.44 -34.03
C ASN A 50 -21.68 -10.31 -33.69
N LEU A 51 -21.85 -11.54 -33.22
CA LEU A 51 -20.79 -12.45 -32.79
C LEU A 51 -19.69 -12.72 -33.85
N ARG A 52 -19.98 -12.56 -35.14
CA ARG A 52 -19.03 -12.81 -36.26
C ARG A 52 -18.29 -11.54 -36.71
N GLY A 53 -18.65 -10.38 -36.19
CA GLY A 53 -18.05 -9.11 -36.55
C GLY A 53 -17.04 -8.64 -35.52
N HIS A 54 -15.79 -9.08 -35.65
CA HIS A 54 -14.72 -8.41 -34.92
C HIS A 54 -14.42 -7.10 -35.67
N TYR A 55 -14.81 -5.97 -35.08
CA TYR A 55 -14.54 -4.65 -35.62
C TYR A 55 -13.42 -4.01 -34.80
N PRO A 56 -12.14 -4.21 -35.15
CA PRO A 56 -11.00 -3.78 -34.32
C PRO A 56 -10.90 -2.25 -34.14
N ASN A 57 -11.62 -1.49 -34.96
CA ASN A 57 -11.58 -0.03 -34.98
C ASN A 57 -12.70 0.63 -34.15
N VAL A 58 -13.56 -0.14 -33.48
CA VAL A 58 -14.56 0.43 -32.58
C VAL A 58 -14.05 0.43 -31.15
N PHE A 59 -14.46 1.44 -30.38
CA PHE A 59 -13.95 1.69 -29.03
C PHE A 59 -14.04 0.46 -28.12
N GLU A 60 -15.20 -0.17 -28.04
CA GLU A 60 -15.44 -1.32 -27.17
C GLU A 60 -14.57 -2.54 -27.51
N SER A 61 -14.36 -2.81 -28.80
CA SER A 61 -13.48 -3.90 -29.22
C SER A 61 -12.00 -3.59 -28.93
N ALA A 62 -11.55 -2.38 -29.27
CA ALA A 62 -10.17 -1.98 -28.99
C ALA A 62 -9.86 -1.96 -27.48
N PHE A 63 -10.83 -1.58 -26.66
CA PHE A 63 -10.65 -1.58 -25.21
C PHE A 63 -10.67 -2.98 -24.61
N ASP A 64 -11.52 -3.88 -25.11
CA ASP A 64 -11.53 -5.29 -24.78
C ASP A 64 -10.19 -5.96 -25.12
N ASP A 65 -9.70 -5.79 -26.35
CA ASP A 65 -8.42 -6.29 -26.81
C ASP A 65 -7.24 -5.77 -25.96
N LEU A 66 -7.28 -4.50 -25.58
CA LEU A 66 -6.28 -3.92 -24.68
C LEU A 66 -6.27 -4.64 -23.32
N MET A 67 -7.44 -4.83 -22.70
CA MET A 67 -7.53 -5.47 -21.39
C MET A 67 -7.06 -6.93 -21.44
N GLN A 68 -7.42 -7.68 -22.49
CA GLN A 68 -6.94 -9.04 -22.70
C GLN A 68 -5.42 -9.08 -22.93
N SER A 69 -4.90 -8.18 -23.79
CA SER A 69 -3.46 -8.12 -24.09
C SER A 69 -2.61 -7.82 -22.86
N MET A 70 -3.15 -7.02 -21.92
CA MET A 70 -2.49 -6.74 -20.64
C MET A 70 -2.47 -7.94 -19.70
N ASN A 71 -3.34 -8.94 -19.89
CA ASN A 71 -3.53 -10.09 -19.00
C ASN A 71 -3.40 -11.42 -19.76
N TYR A 72 -2.35 -11.63 -20.52
CA TYR A 72 -2.05 -12.88 -21.25
C TYR A 72 -3.18 -13.42 -22.11
N GLN A 73 -4.01 -12.55 -22.70
CA GLN A 73 -5.21 -12.89 -23.49
C GLN A 73 -6.32 -13.57 -22.67
N GLU A 74 -6.30 -13.43 -21.35
CA GLU A 74 -7.40 -13.88 -20.52
C GLU A 74 -8.59 -12.94 -20.65
N THR A 75 -9.79 -13.52 -20.72
CA THR A 75 -11.05 -12.78 -20.86
C THR A 75 -11.82 -12.62 -19.55
N ASN A 76 -11.42 -13.36 -18.51
CA ASN A 76 -12.05 -13.33 -17.21
C ASN A 76 -11.10 -12.72 -16.17
N GLY A 77 -11.49 -11.59 -15.61
CA GLY A 77 -10.68 -10.78 -14.75
C GLY A 77 -9.85 -9.73 -15.50
N ILE A 78 -9.61 -8.63 -14.82
CA ILE A 78 -8.74 -7.54 -15.28
C ILE A 78 -7.69 -7.24 -14.21
N LEU A 79 -6.55 -6.70 -14.62
CA LEU A 79 -5.44 -6.41 -13.72
C LEU A 79 -5.84 -5.38 -12.66
N VAL A 80 -5.52 -5.68 -11.40
CA VAL A 80 -5.67 -4.73 -10.29
C VAL A 80 -4.44 -3.83 -10.25
N GLY A 81 -4.67 -2.50 -10.20
CA GLY A 81 -3.61 -1.50 -10.05
C GLY A 81 -3.50 -0.50 -11.20
N PRO A 82 -3.57 -0.89 -12.49
CA PRO A 82 -3.58 0.08 -13.59
C PRO A 82 -4.84 0.94 -13.56
N GLU A 83 -4.69 2.25 -13.78
CA GLU A 83 -5.84 3.17 -13.84
C GLU A 83 -6.79 2.84 -14.99
N VAL A 84 -6.25 2.33 -16.10
CA VAL A 84 -7.07 1.88 -17.25
C VAL A 84 -8.06 0.79 -16.86
N SER A 85 -7.70 -0.12 -15.96
CA SER A 85 -8.62 -1.14 -15.43
C SER A 85 -9.78 -0.52 -14.65
N ARG A 86 -9.51 0.52 -13.86
CA ARG A 86 -10.55 1.27 -13.14
C ARG A 86 -11.51 1.96 -14.11
N ILE A 87 -10.99 2.60 -15.17
CA ILE A 87 -11.82 3.24 -16.20
C ILE A 87 -12.71 2.20 -16.91
N PHE A 88 -12.14 1.03 -17.22
CA PHE A 88 -12.88 -0.06 -17.83
C PHE A 88 -14.06 -0.53 -16.94
N ALA A 89 -13.77 -0.78 -15.67
CA ALA A 89 -14.80 -1.17 -14.70
C ALA A 89 -15.87 -0.07 -14.56
N GLU A 90 -15.47 1.20 -14.52
CA GLU A 90 -16.38 2.35 -14.37
C GLU A 90 -17.41 2.43 -15.50
N ILE A 91 -17.02 2.16 -16.75
CA ILE A 91 -17.96 2.15 -17.90
C ILE A 91 -19.03 1.05 -17.69
N ILE A 92 -18.63 -0.12 -17.21
CA ILE A 92 -19.56 -1.22 -16.95
C ILE A 92 -20.52 -0.84 -15.81
N PHE A 93 -19.99 -0.32 -14.71
CA PHE A 93 -20.81 0.09 -13.57
C PHE A 93 -21.77 1.24 -13.89
N GLN A 94 -21.35 2.21 -14.69
CA GLN A 94 -22.26 3.28 -15.14
C GLN A 94 -23.48 2.72 -15.87
N ARG A 95 -23.31 1.71 -16.71
CA ARG A 95 -24.45 1.06 -17.38
C ARG A 95 -25.34 0.33 -16.38
N ILE A 96 -24.75 -0.38 -15.42
CA ILE A 96 -25.51 -1.08 -14.37
C ILE A 96 -26.31 -0.06 -13.55
N ASP A 97 -25.68 1.04 -13.10
CA ASP A 97 -26.33 2.10 -12.35
C ASP A 97 -27.52 2.69 -13.11
N LEU A 98 -27.35 2.99 -14.41
CA LEU A 98 -28.44 3.50 -15.24
C LEU A 98 -29.62 2.52 -15.35
N ASN A 99 -29.33 1.23 -15.57
CA ASN A 99 -30.36 0.20 -15.63
C ASN A 99 -31.12 0.08 -14.30
N VAL A 100 -30.41 0.12 -13.18
CA VAL A 100 -31.01 0.11 -11.83
C VAL A 100 -31.94 1.30 -11.65
N LEU A 101 -31.49 2.52 -11.97
CA LEU A 101 -32.29 3.73 -11.84
C LEU A 101 -33.55 3.68 -12.73
N GLU A 102 -33.43 3.18 -13.94
CA GLU A 102 -34.59 3.01 -14.85
C GLU A 102 -35.60 2.00 -14.30
N ARG A 103 -35.14 0.86 -13.81
CA ARG A 103 -36.02 -0.18 -13.22
C ARG A 103 -36.73 0.33 -11.97
N LEU A 104 -35.99 0.98 -11.06
CA LEU A 104 -36.55 1.58 -9.86
C LEU A 104 -37.69 2.57 -10.20
N LYS A 105 -37.49 3.40 -11.22
CA LYS A 105 -38.47 4.36 -11.68
C LYS A 105 -39.70 3.68 -12.33
N LYS A 106 -39.44 2.72 -13.26
CA LYS A 106 -40.49 2.10 -14.06
C LYS A 106 -41.28 1.04 -13.27
N GLU A 107 -40.61 0.15 -12.55
CA GLU A 107 -41.21 -1.01 -11.89
C GLU A 107 -41.70 -0.70 -10.48
N LYS A 108 -40.95 0.10 -9.70
CA LYS A 108 -41.22 0.35 -8.27
C LYS A 108 -41.71 1.75 -7.99
N LYS A 109 -41.76 2.63 -8.99
CA LYS A 109 -42.17 4.05 -8.86
C LYS A 109 -41.33 4.83 -7.82
N LEU A 110 -40.09 4.41 -7.60
CA LEU A 110 -39.16 5.10 -6.72
C LEU A 110 -38.40 6.15 -7.53
N ALA A 111 -38.31 7.36 -7.00
CA ALA A 111 -37.64 8.49 -7.64
C ALA A 111 -36.33 8.85 -6.93
N LEU A 112 -35.26 8.94 -7.70
CA LEU A 112 -33.95 9.44 -7.22
C LEU A 112 -34.12 10.84 -6.61
N HIS A 113 -33.36 11.15 -5.59
CA HIS A 113 -33.40 12.38 -4.80
C HIS A 113 -34.70 12.62 -4.02
N LYS A 114 -35.70 11.78 -4.15
CA LYS A 114 -36.96 11.87 -3.41
C LYS A 114 -37.13 10.70 -2.42
N ASN A 115 -37.08 9.48 -2.91
CA ASN A 115 -37.23 8.27 -2.11
C ASN A 115 -35.89 7.69 -1.67
N PHE A 116 -34.88 7.89 -2.48
CA PHE A 116 -33.53 7.36 -2.25
C PHE A 116 -32.46 8.23 -2.89
N GLU A 117 -31.21 8.00 -2.48
CA GLU A 117 -29.98 8.51 -3.08
C GLU A 117 -28.99 7.35 -3.20
N ILE A 118 -28.19 7.32 -4.27
CA ILE A 118 -27.14 6.33 -4.47
C ILE A 118 -25.84 7.06 -4.76
N LYS A 119 -24.80 6.69 -4.04
CA LYS A 119 -23.42 7.09 -4.31
C LYS A 119 -22.60 5.84 -4.50
N ARG A 120 -21.69 5.86 -5.45
CA ARG A 120 -20.78 4.75 -5.72
C ARG A 120 -19.34 5.24 -5.78
N TYR A 121 -18.47 4.42 -5.25
CA TYR A 121 -17.02 4.59 -5.39
C TYR A 121 -16.41 3.25 -5.83
N VAL A 122 -16.12 3.15 -7.12
CA VAL A 122 -15.67 1.92 -7.79
C VAL A 122 -16.69 0.78 -7.59
N ASP A 123 -16.44 -0.17 -6.71
CA ASP A 123 -17.27 -1.31 -6.34
C ASP A 123 -18.09 -1.12 -5.06
N ASP A 124 -17.80 -0.07 -4.29
CA ASP A 124 -18.55 0.28 -3.07
C ASP A 124 -19.77 1.13 -3.38
N HIS A 125 -20.96 0.67 -2.99
CA HIS A 125 -22.22 1.39 -3.15
C HIS A 125 -22.74 1.86 -1.80
N TYR A 126 -23.24 3.08 -1.76
CA TYR A 126 -23.86 3.74 -0.61
C TYR A 126 -25.29 4.08 -1.00
N ILE A 127 -26.27 3.35 -0.47
CA ILE A 127 -27.68 3.47 -0.79
C ILE A 127 -28.38 4.10 0.41
N PHE A 128 -28.91 5.29 0.22
CA PHE A 128 -29.67 6.01 1.24
C PHE A 128 -31.15 5.96 0.89
N ALA A 129 -32.04 5.76 1.87
CA ALA A 129 -33.46 5.67 1.64
C ALA A 129 -34.28 6.31 2.77
N VAL A 130 -35.50 6.71 2.43
CA VAL A 130 -36.49 7.25 3.40
C VAL A 130 -37.03 6.12 4.28
N GLU A 131 -37.21 4.93 3.72
CA GLU A 131 -37.75 3.75 4.42
C GLU A 131 -36.77 2.57 4.26
N GLU A 132 -36.61 1.78 5.30
CA GLU A 132 -35.71 0.62 5.29
C GLU A 132 -36.11 -0.41 4.19
N LYS A 133 -37.41 -0.64 3.99
CA LYS A 133 -37.92 -1.53 2.94
C LYS A 133 -37.51 -1.13 1.53
N GLN A 134 -37.22 0.14 1.30
CA GLN A 134 -36.73 0.61 -0.01
C GLN A 134 -35.30 0.15 -0.25
N LEU A 135 -34.48 -0.02 0.79
CA LEU A 135 -33.14 -0.58 0.68
C LEU A 135 -33.16 -2.01 0.14
N ASP A 136 -34.09 -2.85 0.63
CA ASP A 136 -34.23 -4.24 0.16
C ASP A 136 -34.63 -4.29 -1.31
N ILE A 137 -35.57 -3.44 -1.73
CA ILE A 137 -36.00 -3.33 -3.13
C ILE A 137 -34.82 -2.89 -4.04
N ILE A 138 -34.03 -1.92 -3.59
CA ILE A 138 -32.91 -1.39 -4.37
C ILE A 138 -31.80 -2.43 -4.46
N GLU A 139 -31.49 -3.12 -3.37
CA GLU A 139 -30.49 -4.19 -3.32
C GLU A 139 -30.86 -5.34 -4.27
N GLU A 140 -32.12 -5.79 -4.26
CA GLU A 140 -32.60 -6.84 -5.16
C GLU A 140 -32.41 -6.46 -6.64
N ILE A 141 -32.78 -5.24 -7.01
CA ILE A 141 -32.61 -4.76 -8.39
C ILE A 141 -31.11 -4.62 -8.75
N TYR A 142 -30.25 -4.15 -7.81
CA TYR A 142 -28.81 -4.14 -8.03
C TYR A 142 -28.25 -5.54 -8.26
N LYS A 143 -28.66 -6.50 -7.44
CA LYS A 143 -28.27 -7.89 -7.56
C LYS A 143 -28.61 -8.44 -8.93
N ASP A 144 -29.83 -8.25 -9.39
CA ASP A 144 -30.27 -8.68 -10.72
C ASP A 144 -29.43 -8.05 -11.85
N GLU A 145 -29.15 -6.75 -11.78
CA GLU A 145 -28.40 -6.05 -12.81
C GLU A 145 -26.91 -6.46 -12.80
N LEU A 146 -26.31 -6.64 -11.63
CA LEU A 146 -24.93 -7.13 -11.48
C LEU A 146 -24.78 -8.55 -12.05
N GLU A 147 -25.74 -9.45 -11.76
CA GLU A 147 -25.72 -10.84 -12.26
C GLU A 147 -25.73 -10.91 -13.79
N LYS A 148 -26.37 -9.96 -14.48
CA LYS A 148 -26.31 -9.88 -15.96
C LYS A 148 -24.90 -9.70 -16.48
N TYR A 149 -24.03 -9.08 -15.67
CA TYR A 149 -22.59 -8.85 -15.95
C TYR A 149 -21.67 -9.86 -15.24
N LYS A 150 -22.24 -10.92 -14.63
CA LYS A 150 -21.52 -11.95 -13.86
C LYS A 150 -20.82 -11.38 -12.60
N LEU A 151 -21.34 -10.29 -12.07
CA LEU A 151 -20.87 -9.67 -10.83
C LEU A 151 -21.85 -10.00 -9.71
N TYR A 152 -21.35 -10.08 -8.47
CA TYR A 152 -22.13 -10.53 -7.31
C TYR A 152 -21.87 -9.64 -6.09
N ILE A 153 -22.92 -9.39 -5.31
CA ILE A 153 -22.80 -8.65 -4.05
C ILE A 153 -22.13 -9.53 -2.99
N ASN A 154 -21.22 -8.94 -2.23
CA ASN A 154 -20.63 -9.56 -1.05
C ASN A 154 -21.54 -9.38 0.16
N THR A 155 -22.42 -10.35 0.39
CA THR A 155 -23.39 -10.31 1.48
C THR A 155 -22.77 -10.23 2.87
N LYS A 156 -21.51 -10.68 3.05
CA LYS A 156 -20.79 -10.59 4.33
C LYS A 156 -20.34 -9.17 4.69
N LYS A 157 -20.26 -8.29 3.69
CA LYS A 157 -19.89 -6.87 3.87
C LYS A 157 -21.07 -5.91 3.71
N THR A 158 -22.25 -6.43 3.46
CA THR A 158 -23.48 -5.61 3.42
C THR A 158 -23.83 -5.21 4.85
N GLU A 159 -23.88 -3.91 5.11
CA GLU A 159 -24.24 -3.35 6.41
C GLU A 159 -25.35 -2.32 6.25
N THR A 160 -26.28 -2.29 7.20
CA THR A 160 -27.37 -1.32 7.25
C THR A 160 -27.22 -0.45 8.48
N PHE A 161 -27.37 0.85 8.31
CA PHE A 161 -27.24 1.85 9.37
C PHE A 161 -28.50 2.70 9.42
N GLU A 162 -28.90 3.03 10.64
CA GLU A 162 -29.85 4.10 10.93
C GLU A 162 -29.06 5.32 11.40
N ARG A 163 -29.48 6.51 11.01
CA ARG A 163 -28.77 7.74 11.40
C ARG A 163 -28.72 7.92 12.93
N PRO A 164 -27.61 8.41 13.50
CA PRO A 164 -26.46 8.98 12.78
C PRO A 164 -25.57 7.92 12.13
N PHE A 165 -25.11 8.18 10.91
CA PHE A 165 -24.26 7.26 10.14
C PHE A 165 -22.79 7.32 10.60
N ALA A 166 -22.56 7.13 11.89
CA ALA A 166 -21.24 7.10 12.48
C ALA A 166 -20.83 5.64 12.75
N SER A 167 -19.80 5.18 12.02
CA SER A 167 -19.24 3.86 12.29
C SER A 167 -18.38 3.87 13.57
N ASN A 168 -18.25 2.71 14.22
CA ASN A 168 -17.36 2.53 15.37
C ASN A 168 -15.93 3.00 15.08
N ILE A 169 -15.46 2.83 13.84
CA ILE A 169 -14.16 3.29 13.37
C ILE A 169 -14.08 4.83 13.38
N THR A 170 -15.13 5.50 12.91
CA THR A 170 -15.20 6.97 12.90
C THR A 170 -15.14 7.52 14.31
N ILE A 171 -15.94 6.96 15.22
CA ILE A 171 -15.95 7.34 16.64
C ILE A 171 -14.58 7.12 17.28
N ALA A 172 -13.98 5.94 17.06
CA ALA A 172 -12.66 5.63 17.60
C ALA A 172 -11.55 6.56 17.08
N LYS A 173 -11.60 6.92 15.80
CA LYS A 173 -10.66 7.89 15.20
C LYS A 173 -10.82 9.28 15.77
N ASP A 174 -12.04 9.74 15.99
CA ASP A 174 -12.31 11.05 16.57
C ASP A 174 -11.84 11.14 18.01
N MET A 175 -12.13 10.12 18.83
CA MET A 175 -11.61 10.01 20.20
C MET A 175 -10.08 10.03 20.24
N LEU A 176 -9.41 9.34 19.32
CA LEU A 176 -7.95 9.36 19.21
C LEU A 176 -7.42 10.74 18.82
N LYS A 177 -8.07 11.40 17.87
CA LYS A 177 -7.70 12.75 17.45
C LYS A 177 -7.83 13.75 18.60
N GLU A 178 -8.96 13.74 19.31
CA GLU A 178 -9.15 14.57 20.50
C GLU A 178 -8.08 14.31 21.56
N TYR A 179 -7.71 13.04 21.75
CA TYR A 179 -6.66 12.68 22.69
C TYR A 179 -5.29 13.26 22.27
N PHE A 180 -4.92 13.17 21.00
CA PHE A 180 -3.72 13.82 20.46
C PHE A 180 -3.78 15.35 20.55
N ASP A 181 -4.94 15.95 20.26
CA ASP A 181 -5.13 17.40 20.38
C ASP A 181 -5.03 17.89 21.84
N SER A 182 -5.42 17.07 22.81
CA SER A 182 -5.22 17.38 24.23
C SER A 182 -3.74 17.43 24.62
N TYR A 183 -2.93 16.51 24.06
CA TYR A 183 -1.47 16.57 24.22
C TYR A 183 -0.88 17.81 23.56
N ARG A 184 -1.30 18.16 22.36
CA ARG A 184 -0.85 19.37 21.67
C ARG A 184 -1.17 20.64 22.46
N LYS A 185 -2.41 20.76 22.96
CA LYS A 185 -2.83 21.92 23.78
C LYS A 185 -2.08 22.02 25.10
N SER A 186 -1.71 20.90 25.70
CA SER A 186 -0.91 20.91 26.93
C SER A 186 0.53 21.37 26.69
N MET A 187 1.04 21.17 25.46
CA MET A 187 2.35 21.67 25.04
C MET A 187 2.36 23.18 24.76
N ASP A 188 1.25 23.73 24.23
CA ASP A 188 1.15 25.17 23.92
C ASP A 188 0.93 26.04 25.16
N LYS A 189 0.34 25.53 26.24
CA LYS A 189 -0.07 26.31 27.42
C LYS A 189 1.00 26.54 28.50
N ASN A 190 2.11 25.81 28.46
CA ASN A 190 3.17 25.89 29.44
C ASN A 190 4.54 25.98 28.78
N GLU A 191 5.02 27.18 28.51
CA GLU A 191 6.39 27.38 28.01
C GLU A 191 7.49 26.76 28.89
N GLU A 192 7.22 26.56 30.20
CA GLU A 192 8.17 25.96 31.14
C GLU A 192 7.90 24.48 31.52
N LYS A 193 6.69 23.92 31.25
CA LYS A 193 6.30 22.56 31.66
C LYS A 193 5.84 21.66 30.52
N SER A 194 5.88 22.10 29.29
CA SER A 194 5.19 21.46 28.15
C SER A 194 5.77 20.13 27.67
N TYR A 195 6.98 19.79 28.11
CA TYR A 195 7.68 18.58 27.68
C TYR A 195 7.50 17.35 28.56
N HIS A 196 6.90 17.50 29.73
CA HIS A 196 6.76 16.41 30.67
C HIS A 196 5.70 15.38 30.31
N THR A 197 4.90 15.62 29.27
CA THR A 197 3.75 14.76 28.94
C THR A 197 4.06 13.56 28.04
N ILE A 198 5.20 13.51 27.36
CA ILE A 198 5.66 12.32 26.61
C ILE A 198 7.07 11.89 27.04
N SER A 199 7.69 12.60 27.94
CA SER A 199 9.06 12.34 28.39
C SER A 199 9.18 11.23 29.43
N GLY A 200 8.13 10.98 30.22
CA GLY A 200 8.14 9.97 31.27
C GLY A 200 7.69 8.59 30.80
N ARG A 201 8.28 7.50 31.37
CA ARG A 201 7.80 6.13 31.13
C ARG A 201 6.34 5.92 31.52
N ASN A 202 5.83 6.68 32.49
CA ASN A 202 4.43 6.61 32.91
C ASN A 202 3.51 7.22 31.84
N ASP A 203 3.94 8.25 31.14
CA ASP A 203 3.16 8.86 30.05
C ASP A 203 3.08 7.93 28.85
N LEU A 204 4.18 7.24 28.53
CA LEU A 204 4.21 6.16 27.54
C LEU A 204 3.19 5.07 27.87
N LYS A 205 3.23 4.54 29.09
CA LYS A 205 2.27 3.51 29.54
C LYS A 205 0.83 4.01 29.48
N ARG A 206 0.60 5.26 29.89
CA ARG A 206 -0.73 5.89 29.86
C ARG A 206 -1.26 6.03 28.42
N PHE A 207 -0.40 6.45 27.49
CA PHE A 207 -0.76 6.53 26.07
C PHE A 207 -1.18 5.17 25.53
N LEU A 208 -0.35 4.16 25.69
CA LEU A 208 -0.62 2.79 25.21
C LEU A 208 -1.87 2.20 25.88
N SER A 209 -2.08 2.45 27.17
CA SER A 209 -3.29 2.01 27.88
C SER A 209 -4.55 2.65 27.29
N LYS A 210 -4.53 3.96 27.07
CA LYS A 210 -5.67 4.68 26.45
C LYS A 210 -5.98 4.17 25.07
N PHE A 211 -4.95 3.93 24.24
CA PHE A 211 -5.14 3.35 22.92
C PHE A 211 -5.85 1.99 22.96
N ARG A 212 -5.41 1.10 23.84
CA ARG A 212 -6.04 -0.22 24.05
C ARG A 212 -7.50 -0.07 24.48
N VAL A 213 -7.79 0.88 25.36
CA VAL A 213 -9.15 1.19 25.82
C VAL A 213 -10.01 1.64 24.66
N PHE A 214 -9.56 2.62 23.86
CA PHE A 214 -10.33 3.11 22.69
C PHE A 214 -10.63 2.00 21.68
N THR A 215 -9.65 1.14 21.42
CA THR A 215 -9.82 -0.01 20.52
C THR A 215 -10.90 -0.95 21.03
N LYS A 216 -10.83 -1.30 22.35
CA LYS A 216 -11.77 -2.23 22.97
C LYS A 216 -13.18 -1.64 23.14
N GLN A 217 -13.31 -0.38 23.59
CA GLN A 217 -14.59 0.27 23.82
C GLN A 217 -15.42 0.44 22.52
N ASN A 218 -14.74 0.72 21.42
CA ASN A 218 -15.40 0.92 20.13
C ASN A 218 -15.52 -0.38 19.31
N ASN A 219 -15.14 -1.51 19.87
CA ASN A 219 -15.17 -2.81 19.20
C ASN A 219 -14.52 -2.80 17.82
N VAL A 220 -13.38 -2.09 17.70
CA VAL A 220 -12.57 -2.02 16.48
C VAL A 220 -11.28 -2.81 16.66
N THR A 221 -10.66 -3.14 15.53
CA THR A 221 -9.40 -3.92 15.49
C THR A 221 -8.19 -3.01 15.34
N TYR A 222 -6.99 -3.53 15.63
CA TYR A 222 -5.76 -2.75 15.53
C TYR A 222 -5.44 -2.34 14.08
N ASP A 223 -5.70 -3.18 13.08
CA ASP A 223 -5.48 -2.92 11.67
C ASP A 223 -6.20 -1.65 11.16
N THR A 224 -7.35 -1.33 11.73
CA THR A 224 -8.12 -0.14 11.36
C THR A 224 -7.57 1.15 11.97
N LEU A 225 -7.04 1.09 13.19
CA LEU A 225 -6.58 2.27 13.95
C LEU A 225 -5.07 2.55 13.85
N ASN A 226 -4.25 1.52 13.71
CA ASN A 226 -2.78 1.66 13.70
C ASN A 226 -2.30 2.61 12.61
N ARG A 227 -2.84 2.45 11.40
CA ARG A 227 -2.50 3.34 10.28
C ARG A 227 -2.82 4.80 10.59
N TYR A 228 -3.97 5.06 11.18
CA TYR A 228 -4.39 6.41 11.53
C TYR A 228 -3.50 7.00 12.63
N GLN A 229 -3.15 6.21 13.65
CA GLN A 229 -2.24 6.67 14.72
C GLN A 229 -0.86 7.06 14.20
N LEU A 230 -0.27 6.26 13.33
CA LEU A 230 1.03 6.61 12.73
C LEU A 230 0.97 7.92 11.93
N VAL A 231 -0.19 8.25 11.32
CA VAL A 231 -0.41 9.56 10.71
C VAL A 231 -0.46 10.66 11.77
N LEU A 232 -1.18 10.47 12.86
CA LEU A 232 -1.25 11.45 13.95
C LEU A 232 0.14 11.73 14.55
N PHE A 233 0.95 10.68 14.79
CA PHE A 233 2.34 10.84 15.23
C PHE A 233 3.20 11.61 14.23
N LYS A 234 3.08 11.31 12.94
CA LYS A 234 3.78 12.06 11.90
C LYS A 234 3.46 13.56 11.96
N TYR A 235 2.17 13.92 12.08
CA TYR A 235 1.74 15.32 12.23
C TYR A 235 2.23 15.94 13.53
N PHE A 236 2.16 15.20 14.62
CA PHE A 236 2.66 15.64 15.92
C PHE A 236 4.16 15.94 15.87
N ILE A 237 4.96 15.06 15.30
CA ILE A 237 6.40 15.27 15.12
C ILE A 237 6.66 16.51 14.26
N SER A 238 5.97 16.66 13.14
CA SER A 238 6.21 17.76 12.20
C SER A 238 5.78 19.11 12.73
N ASN A 239 4.66 19.18 13.45
CA ASN A 239 4.03 20.44 13.85
C ASN A 239 4.33 20.86 15.29
N CYS A 240 4.72 19.93 16.15
CA CYS A 240 5.00 20.21 17.56
C CYS A 240 6.45 19.92 17.93
N VAL A 241 6.91 18.68 17.74
CA VAL A 241 8.24 18.26 18.17
C VAL A 241 9.36 18.97 17.40
N ARG A 242 9.26 18.98 16.05
CA ARG A 242 10.27 19.63 15.18
C ARG A 242 10.44 21.12 15.48
N PRO A 243 9.38 21.96 15.47
CA PRO A 243 9.53 23.39 15.77
C PRO A 243 10.15 23.67 17.14
N PHE A 244 9.87 22.82 18.13
CA PHE A 244 10.48 22.98 19.44
C PHE A 244 11.97 22.60 19.43
N PHE A 245 12.34 21.48 18.82
CA PHE A 245 13.75 21.08 18.73
C PHE A 245 14.58 22.03 17.87
N GLU A 246 13.96 22.75 16.94
CA GLU A 246 14.64 23.79 16.13
C GLU A 246 14.80 25.11 16.88
N LYS A 247 13.82 25.50 17.73
CA LYS A 247 13.80 26.81 18.41
C LYS A 247 14.58 26.83 19.74
N ASN A 248 14.57 25.74 20.51
CA ASN A 248 15.10 25.70 21.88
C ASN A 248 16.36 24.81 21.96
N VAL A 249 17.54 25.41 21.95
CA VAL A 249 18.81 24.67 22.03
C VAL A 249 19.08 24.09 23.42
N GLU A 250 18.69 24.79 24.49
CA GLU A 250 19.08 24.46 25.89
C GLU A 250 18.08 23.60 26.68
N LYS A 251 16.83 23.43 26.19
CA LYS A 251 15.75 22.74 26.93
C LYS A 251 15.21 21.50 26.22
N LYS A 252 16.00 20.87 25.37
CA LYS A 252 15.57 19.68 24.62
C LYS A 252 15.58 18.45 25.52
N ASP A 253 14.40 17.81 25.71
CA ASP A 253 14.31 16.53 26.40
C ASP A 253 14.36 15.37 25.36
N PRO A 254 15.48 14.63 25.28
CA PRO A 254 15.64 13.54 24.32
C PRO A 254 14.66 12.39 24.54
N ASN A 255 14.14 12.22 25.76
CA ASN A 255 13.18 11.16 26.07
C ASN A 255 11.90 11.27 25.24
N VAL A 256 11.54 12.47 24.78
CA VAL A 256 10.42 12.66 23.84
C VAL A 256 10.65 11.88 22.54
N LEU A 257 11.86 11.94 21.97
CA LEU A 257 12.22 11.22 20.74
C LEU A 257 12.22 9.72 20.96
N TYR A 258 12.79 9.26 22.09
CA TYR A 258 12.87 7.85 22.47
C TYR A 258 11.48 7.24 22.63
N ASN A 259 10.62 7.89 23.42
CA ASN A 259 9.27 7.42 23.68
C ASN A 259 8.40 7.39 22.43
N ILE A 260 8.49 8.39 21.55
CA ILE A 260 7.75 8.41 20.29
C ILE A 260 8.18 7.22 19.41
N LEU A 261 9.48 6.92 19.30
CA LEU A 261 9.96 5.77 18.57
C LEU A 261 9.39 4.47 19.13
N GLU A 262 9.50 4.24 20.43
CA GLU A 262 9.01 3.03 21.10
C GLU A 262 7.49 2.86 20.89
N ILE A 263 6.70 3.93 21.01
CA ILE A 263 5.25 3.90 20.74
C ILE A 263 4.98 3.54 19.27
N CYS A 264 5.66 4.21 18.34
CA CYS A 264 5.40 4.01 16.92
C CYS A 264 5.79 2.60 16.45
N PHE A 265 6.89 2.04 16.95
CA PHE A 265 7.28 0.66 16.69
C PHE A 265 6.30 -0.33 17.32
N TYR A 266 5.84 -0.09 18.55
CA TYR A 266 4.81 -0.90 19.18
C TYR A 266 3.52 -0.92 18.34
N ILE A 267 3.02 0.25 17.94
CA ILE A 267 1.84 0.37 17.08
C ILE A 267 2.06 -0.38 15.76
N PHE A 268 3.21 -0.21 15.13
CA PHE A 268 3.55 -0.90 13.90
C PHE A 268 3.58 -2.41 14.06
N SER A 269 4.13 -2.93 15.16
CA SER A 269 4.23 -4.38 15.42
C SER A 269 2.88 -5.09 15.61
N LEU A 270 1.82 -4.35 15.96
CA LEU A 270 0.48 -4.92 16.14
C LEU A 270 -0.25 -5.21 14.82
N ASP A 271 0.12 -4.50 13.74
CA ASP A 271 -0.42 -4.70 12.39
C ASP A 271 0.62 -4.22 11.37
N MET A 272 1.52 -5.12 11.01
CA MET A 272 2.59 -4.86 10.04
C MET A 272 2.06 -5.01 8.62
N ASN A 273 1.51 -3.93 8.06
CA ASN A 273 1.08 -3.87 6.67
C ASN A 273 1.90 -2.83 5.88
N THR A 274 1.83 -2.89 4.55
CA THR A 274 2.62 -2.05 3.64
C THR A 274 2.44 -0.55 3.90
N THR A 275 1.22 -0.11 4.19
CA THR A 275 0.93 1.31 4.48
C THR A 275 1.52 1.74 5.82
N ALA A 276 1.46 0.88 6.84
CA ALA A 276 2.05 1.15 8.16
C ALA A 276 3.58 1.16 8.08
N SER A 277 4.19 0.23 7.32
CA SER A 277 5.64 0.18 7.13
C SER A 277 6.19 1.47 6.50
N TYR A 278 5.51 1.98 5.50
CA TYR A 278 5.82 3.27 4.90
C TYR A 278 5.80 4.43 5.91
N ARG A 279 4.80 4.45 6.81
CA ARG A 279 4.66 5.51 7.81
C ARG A 279 5.71 5.43 8.90
N ILE A 280 6.00 4.23 9.41
CA ILE A 280 7.07 4.05 10.41
C ILE A 280 8.43 4.41 9.84
N CYS A 281 8.73 4.07 8.59
CA CYS A 281 9.96 4.46 7.91
C CYS A 281 10.15 5.98 7.84
N ARG A 282 9.06 6.73 7.60
CA ARG A 282 9.11 8.21 7.64
C ARG A 282 9.35 8.75 9.04
N ILE A 283 8.70 8.18 10.05
CA ILE A 283 8.88 8.57 11.45
C ILE A 283 10.33 8.34 11.89
N ILE A 284 10.89 7.17 11.59
CA ILE A 284 12.31 6.84 11.85
C ILE A 284 13.22 7.94 11.30
N LYS A 285 13.06 8.32 10.03
CA LYS A 285 13.90 9.36 9.40
C LYS A 285 13.70 10.74 10.02
N GLN A 286 12.46 11.09 10.36
CA GLN A 286 12.17 12.36 11.01
C GLN A 286 12.83 12.46 12.39
N ILE A 287 12.70 11.43 13.23
CA ILE A 287 13.27 11.38 14.58
C ILE A 287 14.81 11.36 14.50
N HIS A 288 15.39 10.52 13.63
CA HIS A 288 16.83 10.49 13.42
C HIS A 288 17.38 11.85 12.95
N SER A 289 16.65 12.55 12.07
CA SER A 289 17.03 13.92 11.67
C SER A 289 17.01 14.91 12.83
N LEU A 290 16.04 14.77 13.74
CA LEU A 290 15.92 15.64 14.91
C LEU A 290 16.97 15.34 16.00
N SER A 291 17.48 14.11 16.09
CA SER A 291 18.48 13.73 17.10
C SER A 291 19.88 14.24 16.81
N LYS A 292 20.17 14.72 15.60
CA LYS A 292 21.52 15.15 15.16
C LYS A 292 22.10 16.37 15.88
N TYR A 293 21.35 17.01 16.77
CA TYR A 293 21.84 18.16 17.53
C TYR A 293 22.84 17.78 18.64
N ASP A 294 22.82 16.53 19.08
CA ASP A 294 23.71 15.98 20.11
C ASP A 294 24.12 14.55 19.70
N ILE A 295 25.39 14.24 19.85
CA ILE A 295 25.94 12.94 19.42
C ILE A 295 25.42 11.79 20.28
N ASN A 296 25.30 11.98 21.60
CA ASN A 296 24.82 10.93 22.50
C ASN A 296 23.35 10.64 22.26
N VAL A 297 22.55 11.69 22.03
CA VAL A 297 21.11 11.54 21.68
C VAL A 297 20.96 10.82 20.35
N LYS A 298 21.80 11.14 19.37
CA LYS A 298 21.79 10.45 18.07
C LYS A 298 22.13 8.96 18.23
N GLU A 299 23.18 8.62 18.97
CA GLU A 299 23.57 7.23 19.21
C GLU A 299 22.49 6.43 19.92
N GLU A 300 21.84 7.00 20.93
CA GLU A 300 20.73 6.36 21.63
C GLU A 300 19.51 6.15 20.72
N VAL A 301 19.16 7.12 19.89
CA VAL A 301 18.10 6.99 18.87
C VAL A 301 18.44 5.88 17.87
N GLU A 302 19.68 5.80 17.41
CA GLU A 302 20.14 4.75 16.50
C GLU A 302 20.06 3.35 17.13
N GLN A 303 20.42 3.23 18.41
CA GLN A 303 20.29 1.98 19.17
C GLN A 303 18.83 1.56 19.35
N ILE A 304 17.92 2.50 19.64
CA ILE A 304 16.48 2.24 19.75
C ILE A 304 15.94 1.78 18.37
N ILE A 305 16.29 2.47 17.29
CA ILE A 305 15.88 2.10 15.94
C ILE A 305 16.35 0.67 15.62
N ALA A 306 17.61 0.35 15.88
CA ALA A 306 18.17 -0.98 15.62
C ALA A 306 17.47 -2.06 16.43
N ARG A 307 17.28 -1.84 17.74
CA ARG A 307 16.62 -2.78 18.66
C ARG A 307 15.17 -3.05 18.26
N GLU A 308 14.39 -2.00 18.04
CA GLU A 308 12.97 -2.14 17.72
C GLU A 308 12.76 -2.69 16.30
N THR A 309 13.62 -2.34 15.36
CA THR A 309 13.63 -2.97 14.02
C THR A 309 13.82 -4.48 14.13
N LYS A 310 14.83 -4.92 14.88
CA LYS A 310 15.08 -6.35 15.08
C LYS A 310 13.88 -7.04 15.70
N ARG A 311 13.24 -6.46 16.72
CA ARG A 311 12.00 -6.99 17.30
C ARG A 311 10.88 -7.16 16.28
N CYS A 312 10.62 -6.13 15.46
CA CYS A 312 9.58 -6.22 14.44
C CYS A 312 9.89 -7.30 13.40
N LEU A 313 11.14 -7.39 12.95
CA LEU A 313 11.55 -8.41 11.99
C LEU A 313 11.48 -9.83 12.60
N ASP A 314 11.80 -10.01 13.88
CA ASP A 314 11.66 -11.31 14.57
C ASP A 314 10.20 -11.74 14.66
N ILE A 315 9.28 -10.83 15.01
CA ILE A 315 7.83 -11.09 15.01
C ILE A 315 7.37 -11.45 13.59
N TYR A 316 7.89 -10.74 12.60
CA TYR A 316 7.56 -10.95 11.20
C TYR A 316 7.99 -12.36 10.73
N ILE A 317 9.24 -12.75 10.98
CA ILE A 317 9.78 -14.09 10.63
C ILE A 317 8.95 -15.22 11.26
N THR A 318 8.41 -14.98 12.46
CA THR A 318 7.61 -15.99 13.18
C THR A 318 6.22 -16.18 12.57
N ASN A 319 5.65 -15.12 11.99
CA ASN A 319 4.24 -15.07 11.55
C ASN A 319 4.03 -15.22 10.04
N THR A 320 5.10 -15.14 9.24
CA THR A 320 5.01 -15.16 7.76
C THR A 320 5.83 -16.31 7.16
N LEU A 321 5.32 -16.84 6.04
CA LEU A 321 6.07 -17.82 5.28
C LEU A 321 7.19 -17.11 4.48
N PRO A 322 8.40 -17.69 4.36
CA PRO A 322 9.53 -17.09 3.65
C PRO A 322 9.27 -16.80 2.16
N LYS A 323 8.22 -17.40 1.58
CA LYS A 323 7.89 -17.28 0.15
C LYS A 323 7.07 -16.04 -0.20
N ASP A 324 6.53 -15.33 0.78
CA ASP A 324 5.71 -14.15 0.51
C ASP A 324 6.57 -12.91 0.21
N THR A 325 6.05 -12.02 -0.64
CA THR A 325 6.73 -10.74 -0.93
C THR A 325 6.57 -9.80 0.24
N ASN A 326 7.54 -9.78 1.08
CA ASN A 326 7.54 -9.12 2.39
C ASN A 326 7.88 -7.62 2.26
N MET A 327 7.02 -6.84 1.61
CA MET A 327 7.26 -5.41 1.38
C MET A 327 7.45 -4.62 2.68
N GLU A 328 6.80 -5.03 3.76
CA GLU A 328 6.90 -4.42 5.09
C GLU A 328 8.31 -4.56 5.66
N ALA A 329 8.85 -5.78 5.61
CA ALA A 329 10.22 -6.07 6.03
C ALA A 329 11.24 -5.38 5.12
N ILE A 330 11.04 -5.43 3.79
CA ILE A 330 11.90 -4.76 2.81
C ILE A 330 11.96 -3.25 3.07
N ASN A 331 10.82 -2.59 3.27
CA ASN A 331 10.78 -1.15 3.56
C ASN A 331 11.56 -0.81 4.84
N LEU A 332 11.41 -1.62 5.88
CA LEU A 332 12.11 -1.41 7.14
C LEU A 332 13.61 -1.65 7.00
N LEU A 333 14.03 -2.77 6.40
CA LEU A 333 15.43 -3.12 6.15
C LEU A 333 16.17 -2.02 5.38
N LEU A 334 15.59 -1.59 4.25
CA LEU A 334 16.17 -0.54 3.43
C LEU A 334 16.21 0.81 4.17
N THR A 335 15.19 1.12 4.97
CA THR A 335 15.17 2.38 5.73
C THR A 335 16.27 2.41 6.78
N VAL A 336 16.48 1.33 7.52
CA VAL A 336 17.50 1.32 8.58
C VAL A 336 18.91 1.24 8.00
N ASP A 337 19.16 0.49 6.92
CA ASP A 337 20.43 0.54 6.19
C ASP A 337 20.75 2.00 5.77
N GLY A 338 19.81 2.67 5.10
CA GLY A 338 20.02 4.03 4.61
C GLY A 338 19.97 5.15 5.66
N THR A 339 19.48 4.90 6.88
CA THR A 339 19.36 5.91 7.93
C THR A 339 20.48 5.83 8.96
N ILE A 340 20.78 4.62 9.43
CA ILE A 340 21.74 4.36 10.51
C ILE A 340 22.90 3.45 10.06
N GLY A 341 22.92 3.01 8.80
CA GLY A 341 23.94 2.09 8.30
C GLY A 341 23.93 0.74 9.00
N MET A 342 22.75 0.26 9.42
CA MET A 342 22.63 -0.98 10.19
C MET A 342 23.12 -2.17 9.38
N VAL A 343 24.12 -2.85 9.91
CA VAL A 343 24.69 -4.08 9.34
C VAL A 343 24.01 -5.27 10.01
N PHE A 344 23.49 -6.17 9.20
CA PHE A 344 22.84 -7.42 9.68
C PHE A 344 23.86 -8.58 9.67
N ASP A 345 23.73 -9.48 10.65
CA ASP A 345 24.50 -10.71 10.65
C ASP A 345 24.09 -11.61 9.48
N LYS A 346 25.03 -12.39 8.96
CA LYS A 346 24.81 -13.28 7.83
C LYS A 346 23.65 -14.25 8.08
N GLU A 347 23.67 -14.91 9.24
CA GLU A 347 22.63 -15.86 9.66
C GLU A 347 21.25 -15.19 9.77
N TYR A 348 21.22 -13.92 10.14
CA TYR A 348 19.97 -13.17 10.24
C TYR A 348 19.37 -12.87 8.87
N LEU A 349 20.22 -12.49 7.88
CA LEU A 349 19.77 -12.32 6.50
C LEU A 349 19.33 -13.65 5.89
N GLU A 350 20.05 -14.75 6.15
CA GLU A 350 19.66 -16.09 5.72
C GLU A 350 18.25 -16.46 6.21
N LYS A 351 17.94 -16.11 7.45
CA LYS A 351 16.63 -16.37 8.07
C LYS A 351 15.52 -15.48 7.52
N ILE A 352 15.76 -14.16 7.40
CA ILE A 352 14.75 -13.20 6.89
C ILE A 352 14.35 -13.54 5.45
N PHE A 353 15.33 -13.83 4.59
CA PHE A 353 15.07 -14.14 3.19
C PHE A 353 14.79 -15.63 2.92
N GLY A 354 14.89 -16.49 3.95
CA GLY A 354 14.64 -17.92 3.82
C GLY A 354 15.59 -18.60 2.82
N ILE A 355 16.81 -18.08 2.68
CA ILE A 355 17.74 -18.51 1.62
C ILE A 355 18.63 -19.68 2.00
N LYS A 356 18.49 -20.24 3.20
CA LYS A 356 19.27 -21.39 3.65
C LYS A 356 18.36 -22.53 4.04
N ASP A 357 18.56 -23.69 3.41
CA ASP A 357 17.90 -24.94 3.70
C ASP A 357 18.98 -25.98 4.02
N ASP A 358 18.99 -26.48 5.26
CA ASP A 358 20.09 -27.27 5.84
C ASP A 358 21.44 -26.58 5.64
N ASN A 359 22.29 -27.10 4.77
CA ASN A 359 23.60 -26.52 4.46
C ASN A 359 23.70 -25.98 3.02
N LYS A 360 22.56 -25.80 2.31
CA LYS A 360 22.53 -25.32 0.94
C LYS A 360 21.82 -23.98 0.84
N TYR A 361 22.32 -23.12 -0.06
CA TYR A 361 21.62 -21.89 -0.42
C TYR A 361 20.57 -22.17 -1.49
N VAL A 362 19.37 -21.64 -1.26
CA VAL A 362 18.21 -21.73 -2.18
C VAL A 362 17.69 -20.32 -2.46
N PHE A 363 17.74 -19.89 -3.69
CA PHE A 363 17.37 -18.53 -4.10
C PHE A 363 16.18 -18.51 -5.09
N GLU A 364 15.69 -19.66 -5.53
CA GLU A 364 14.66 -19.77 -6.58
C GLU A 364 13.36 -19.05 -6.22
N HIS A 365 12.99 -19.01 -4.93
CA HIS A 365 11.79 -18.36 -4.43
C HIS A 365 11.89 -16.84 -4.33
N LEU A 366 13.10 -16.27 -4.38
CA LEU A 366 13.26 -14.83 -4.25
C LEU A 366 12.74 -14.11 -5.49
N ASN A 367 11.90 -13.10 -5.26
CA ASN A 367 11.42 -12.22 -6.32
C ASN A 367 12.36 -11.02 -6.53
N TYR A 368 12.03 -10.19 -7.53
CA TYR A 368 12.77 -8.98 -7.88
C TYR A 368 13.07 -8.09 -6.66
N PHE A 369 12.06 -7.80 -5.83
CA PHE A 369 12.22 -6.90 -4.68
C PHE A 369 13.18 -7.47 -3.64
N GLN A 370 13.07 -8.76 -3.37
CA GLN A 370 13.93 -9.45 -2.41
C GLN A 370 15.37 -9.53 -2.90
N ILE A 371 15.60 -9.83 -4.18
CA ILE A 371 16.94 -9.88 -4.79
C ILE A 371 17.62 -8.52 -4.73
N CYS A 372 16.97 -7.45 -5.19
CA CYS A 372 17.53 -6.11 -5.16
C CYS A 372 17.83 -5.63 -3.74
N THR A 373 16.91 -5.90 -2.80
CA THR A 373 17.12 -5.56 -1.38
C THR A 373 18.30 -6.31 -0.79
N LEU A 374 18.38 -7.62 -1.00
CA LEU A 374 19.46 -8.44 -0.46
C LEU A 374 20.82 -7.96 -1.00
N ILE A 375 20.93 -7.70 -2.31
CA ILE A 375 22.15 -7.16 -2.92
C ILE A 375 22.52 -5.80 -2.32
N GLN A 376 21.53 -4.94 -2.07
CA GLN A 376 21.75 -3.64 -1.45
C GLN A 376 22.27 -3.76 -0.01
N LEU A 377 21.77 -4.71 0.77
CA LEU A 377 22.20 -4.93 2.15
C LEU A 377 23.60 -5.55 2.25
N ILE A 378 23.91 -6.53 1.38
CA ILE A 378 25.18 -7.22 1.40
C ILE A 378 26.32 -6.44 0.72
N LYS A 379 25.99 -5.58 -0.26
CA LYS A 379 26.96 -4.74 -1.02
C LYS A 379 28.14 -5.57 -1.56
N ASN A 380 29.37 -5.17 -1.21
CA ASN A 380 30.63 -5.87 -1.55
C ASN A 380 31.37 -6.35 -0.29
N GLU A 381 30.65 -6.61 0.81
CA GLU A 381 31.27 -7.07 2.05
C GLU A 381 31.65 -8.57 1.96
N ASP A 382 32.91 -8.90 2.25
CA ASP A 382 33.48 -10.26 2.12
C ASP A 382 32.72 -11.32 2.94
N LYS A 383 32.17 -10.94 4.10
CA LYS A 383 31.40 -11.86 4.95
C LYS A 383 30.13 -12.42 4.32
N TYR A 384 29.64 -11.80 3.23
CA TYR A 384 28.45 -12.24 2.48
C TYR A 384 28.80 -12.82 1.09
N SER A 385 30.07 -13.11 0.81
CA SER A 385 30.51 -13.60 -0.50
C SER A 385 29.71 -14.80 -0.99
N ASP A 386 29.45 -15.80 -0.14
CA ASP A 386 28.70 -17.01 -0.49
C ASP A 386 27.27 -16.68 -0.94
N ILE A 387 26.59 -15.76 -0.22
CA ILE A 387 25.23 -15.31 -0.59
C ILE A 387 25.27 -14.60 -1.94
N LYS A 388 26.23 -13.72 -2.13
CA LYS A 388 26.40 -12.95 -3.36
C LYS A 388 26.67 -13.84 -4.56
N ASP A 389 27.58 -14.81 -4.41
CA ASP A 389 27.94 -15.72 -5.50
C ASP A 389 26.79 -16.67 -5.84
N GLY A 390 26.07 -17.17 -4.82
CA GLY A 390 24.86 -17.95 -5.02
C GLY A 390 23.76 -17.17 -5.78
N LEU A 391 23.51 -15.91 -5.41
CA LEU A 391 22.58 -15.02 -6.11
C LEU A 391 22.97 -14.78 -7.57
N LYS A 392 24.26 -14.55 -7.84
CA LYS A 392 24.76 -14.39 -9.22
C LYS A 392 24.52 -15.62 -10.08
N ILE A 393 24.71 -16.81 -9.51
CA ILE A 393 24.45 -18.08 -10.19
C ILE A 393 22.98 -18.21 -10.50
N GLU A 394 22.12 -18.02 -9.51
CA GLU A 394 20.66 -18.10 -9.64
C GLU A 394 20.12 -17.16 -10.72
N VAL A 395 20.50 -15.88 -10.66
CA VAL A 395 20.03 -14.88 -11.64
C VAL A 395 20.47 -15.25 -13.06
N LYS A 396 21.71 -15.71 -13.25
CA LYS A 396 22.19 -16.19 -14.55
C LYS A 396 21.38 -17.38 -15.07
N GLN A 397 21.00 -18.31 -14.18
CA GLN A 397 20.17 -19.47 -14.55
C GLN A 397 18.77 -19.04 -14.95
N ARG A 398 18.15 -18.08 -14.25
CA ARG A 398 16.83 -17.52 -14.63
C ARG A 398 16.84 -16.93 -16.03
N PHE A 399 17.84 -16.11 -16.37
CA PHE A 399 17.93 -15.53 -17.71
C PHE A 399 18.22 -16.56 -18.78
N LYS A 400 19.03 -17.61 -18.51
CA LYS A 400 19.23 -18.71 -19.44
C LYS A 400 17.94 -19.49 -19.70
N LYS A 401 17.17 -19.77 -18.65
CA LYS A 401 15.89 -20.50 -18.74
C LYS A 401 14.83 -19.73 -19.53
N HIS A 402 14.81 -18.40 -19.40
CA HIS A 402 13.83 -17.53 -20.04
C HIS A 402 14.39 -16.71 -21.20
N LYS A 403 15.48 -17.16 -21.82
CA LYS A 403 16.24 -16.43 -22.86
C LYS A 403 15.35 -15.87 -23.99
N ASP A 404 14.36 -16.63 -24.40
CA ASP A 404 13.52 -16.28 -25.57
C ASP A 404 12.29 -15.45 -25.19
N ASN A 405 11.86 -15.42 -23.93
CA ASN A 405 10.62 -14.81 -23.50
C ASN A 405 10.73 -13.84 -22.31
N TRP A 406 11.93 -13.56 -21.80
CA TRP A 406 12.11 -12.66 -20.64
C TRP A 406 11.51 -11.27 -20.85
N LYS A 407 11.45 -10.79 -22.11
CA LYS A 407 10.88 -9.48 -22.45
C LYS A 407 9.38 -9.39 -22.18
N ASN A 408 8.70 -10.53 -22.12
CA ASN A 408 7.27 -10.63 -21.82
C ASN A 408 7.00 -10.80 -20.32
N ASN A 409 8.05 -10.84 -19.49
CA ASN A 409 7.94 -10.95 -18.05
C ASN A 409 8.48 -9.68 -17.40
N ALA A 410 7.59 -8.87 -16.83
CA ALA A 410 7.93 -7.58 -16.22
C ALA A 410 8.99 -7.73 -15.12
N GLU A 411 8.90 -8.77 -14.28
CA GLU A 411 9.86 -9.01 -13.21
C GLU A 411 11.28 -9.22 -13.74
N LEU A 412 11.44 -10.01 -14.80
CA LEU A 412 12.76 -10.26 -15.42
C LEU A 412 13.30 -9.01 -16.13
N VAL A 413 12.41 -8.20 -16.73
CA VAL A 413 12.81 -6.90 -17.32
C VAL A 413 13.34 -5.97 -16.26
N LEU A 414 12.60 -5.77 -15.16
CA LEU A 414 13.03 -4.93 -14.04
C LEU A 414 14.36 -5.43 -13.47
N LEU A 415 14.45 -6.74 -13.21
CA LEU A 415 15.65 -7.37 -12.65
C LEU A 415 16.88 -7.19 -13.54
N LEU A 416 16.76 -7.37 -14.87
CA LEU A 416 17.89 -7.21 -15.78
C LEU A 416 18.45 -5.79 -15.76
N PHE A 417 17.59 -4.79 -15.93
CA PHE A 417 18.02 -3.39 -16.00
C PHE A 417 18.64 -2.92 -14.68
N ASP A 418 18.04 -3.28 -13.55
CA ASP A 418 18.58 -2.89 -12.25
C ASP A 418 19.86 -3.61 -11.90
N LEU A 419 20.02 -4.90 -12.19
CA LEU A 419 21.27 -5.61 -11.95
C LEU A 419 22.42 -5.14 -12.87
N VAL A 420 22.13 -4.80 -14.11
CA VAL A 420 23.13 -4.22 -15.02
C VAL A 420 23.55 -2.81 -14.56
N SER A 421 22.64 -2.02 -13.97
CA SER A 421 22.96 -0.71 -13.40
C SER A 421 23.54 -0.78 -11.98
N CYS A 422 23.47 -1.94 -11.31
CA CYS A 422 23.91 -2.14 -9.94
C CYS A 422 25.40 -1.79 -9.73
N PRO A 423 25.76 -0.96 -8.74
CA PRO A 423 27.16 -0.60 -8.47
C PRO A 423 27.97 -1.75 -7.86
N TYR A 424 27.31 -2.77 -7.32
CA TYR A 424 27.93 -3.91 -6.63
C TYR A 424 28.25 -5.10 -7.56
N PHE A 425 27.93 -5.00 -8.88
CA PHE A 425 28.28 -5.98 -9.89
C PHE A 425 29.43 -5.46 -10.74
N GLU A 426 30.42 -6.34 -11.02
CA GLU A 426 31.50 -6.03 -11.91
C GLU A 426 31.09 -5.95 -13.38
N THR A 427 31.87 -5.24 -14.19
CA THR A 427 31.63 -5.09 -15.63
C THR A 427 31.44 -6.44 -16.35
N LYS A 428 32.28 -7.42 -16.03
CA LYS A 428 32.24 -8.77 -16.61
C LYS A 428 30.93 -9.51 -16.22
N GLU A 429 30.46 -9.31 -14.99
CA GLU A 429 29.22 -9.93 -14.50
C GLU A 429 27.99 -9.36 -15.20
N LYS A 430 27.95 -8.03 -15.39
CA LYS A 430 26.92 -7.32 -16.14
C LYS A 430 26.85 -7.78 -17.60
N ASP A 431 27.99 -7.89 -18.28
CA ASP A 431 28.05 -8.41 -19.64
C ASP A 431 27.56 -9.87 -19.71
N CYS A 432 27.92 -10.68 -18.72
CA CYS A 432 27.47 -12.06 -18.61
C CYS A 432 25.95 -12.18 -18.47
N LEU A 433 25.30 -11.33 -17.67
CA LEU A 433 23.84 -11.29 -17.52
C LEU A 433 23.15 -10.96 -18.86
N LEU A 434 23.66 -9.96 -19.58
CA LEU A 434 23.14 -9.60 -20.90
C LEU A 434 23.33 -10.72 -21.93
N ILE A 435 24.45 -11.44 -21.89
CA ILE A 435 24.67 -12.63 -22.76
C ILE A 435 23.68 -13.73 -22.38
N CYS A 436 23.46 -13.99 -21.09
CA CYS A 436 22.48 -14.98 -20.64
C CYS A 436 21.04 -14.65 -21.07
N SER A 437 20.71 -13.36 -21.20
CA SER A 437 19.42 -12.91 -21.72
C SER A 437 19.30 -12.91 -23.27
N GLY A 438 20.29 -13.48 -23.97
CA GLY A 438 20.24 -13.69 -25.43
C GLY A 438 21.01 -12.68 -26.28
N ASN A 439 21.74 -11.75 -25.68
CA ASN A 439 22.55 -10.81 -26.44
C ASN A 439 23.86 -11.46 -26.93
N SER A 440 24.35 -11.06 -28.12
CA SER A 440 25.73 -11.36 -28.53
C SER A 440 26.74 -10.61 -27.63
N LYS A 441 27.98 -11.07 -27.58
CA LYS A 441 29.04 -10.39 -26.79
C LYS A 441 29.15 -8.90 -27.14
N LYS A 442 29.12 -8.55 -28.42
CA LYS A 442 29.25 -7.15 -28.89
C LYS A 442 28.01 -6.35 -28.45
N THR A 443 26.81 -6.85 -28.69
CA THR A 443 25.56 -6.21 -28.29
C THR A 443 25.42 -6.06 -26.77
N ALA A 444 25.93 -7.01 -25.99
CA ALA A 444 25.94 -6.94 -24.54
C ALA A 444 26.77 -5.75 -24.03
N ILE A 445 27.95 -5.51 -24.60
CA ILE A 445 28.82 -4.38 -24.25
C ILE A 445 28.11 -3.05 -24.56
N ASP A 446 27.48 -2.94 -25.74
CA ASP A 446 26.80 -1.70 -26.14
C ASP A 446 25.55 -1.45 -25.28
N ASN A 447 24.72 -2.46 -25.04
CA ASN A 447 23.56 -2.37 -24.19
C ASN A 447 23.94 -2.04 -22.73
N ARG A 448 25.02 -2.62 -22.19
CA ARG A 448 25.50 -2.24 -20.86
C ARG A 448 25.83 -0.76 -20.76
N LYS A 449 26.54 -0.19 -21.75
CA LYS A 449 26.87 1.24 -21.77
C LYS A 449 25.62 2.11 -21.73
N ILE A 450 24.59 1.74 -22.52
CA ILE A 450 23.30 2.45 -22.56
C ILE A 450 22.62 2.35 -21.18
N ILE A 451 22.46 1.13 -20.64
CA ILE A 451 21.77 0.88 -19.38
C ILE A 451 22.45 1.60 -18.21
N THR A 452 23.79 1.51 -18.11
CA THR A 452 24.55 2.17 -17.04
C THR A 452 24.60 3.70 -17.18
N GLY A 453 24.37 4.24 -18.37
CA GLY A 453 24.27 5.69 -18.62
C GLY A 453 22.99 6.33 -18.10
N VAL A 454 21.96 5.54 -17.82
CA VAL A 454 20.67 6.04 -17.27
C VAL A 454 20.81 6.15 -15.73
N LYS A 455 20.41 7.30 -15.19
CA LYS A 455 20.39 7.53 -13.73
C LYS A 455 19.21 6.80 -13.07
N GLY A 456 19.44 5.53 -12.74
CA GLY A 456 18.46 4.69 -12.07
C GLY A 456 17.37 4.20 -13.02
N TRP A 457 17.01 2.95 -12.86
CA TRP A 457 15.88 2.33 -13.54
C TRP A 457 14.68 2.26 -12.60
N PHE A 458 14.42 1.10 -12.03
CA PHE A 458 13.30 0.89 -11.12
C PHE A 458 13.76 0.86 -9.66
N PHE A 459 14.96 0.32 -9.40
CA PHE A 459 15.61 0.33 -8.10
C PHE A 459 16.70 1.42 -8.06
N ASP A 460 16.58 2.35 -7.11
CA ASP A 460 17.57 3.41 -6.94
C ASP A 460 18.69 2.98 -5.98
N TRP A 461 19.77 2.45 -6.52
CA TRP A 461 20.95 2.00 -5.76
C TRP A 461 21.62 3.10 -4.93
N ASN A 462 21.38 4.37 -5.26
CA ASN A 462 21.92 5.54 -4.58
C ASN A 462 20.85 6.36 -3.84
N GLY A 463 19.60 5.91 -3.89
CA GLY A 463 18.42 6.72 -3.59
C GLY A 463 18.06 6.93 -2.13
N TYR A 464 18.82 6.37 -1.18
CA TYR A 464 18.52 6.54 0.24
C TYR A 464 18.46 8.00 0.69
N ASN A 465 19.26 8.87 0.13
CA ASN A 465 19.22 10.30 0.40
C ASN A 465 17.91 10.95 -0.09
N LYS A 466 17.28 10.39 -1.12
CA LYS A 466 16.04 10.86 -1.72
C LYS A 466 14.79 10.10 -1.27
N LEU A 467 14.94 9.07 -0.42
CA LEU A 467 13.79 8.27 0.01
C LEU A 467 12.66 9.13 0.60
N ASN A 468 12.99 10.16 1.40
CA ASN A 468 11.99 11.10 1.92
C ASN A 468 11.26 11.89 0.82
N GLU A 469 11.94 12.28 -0.25
CA GLU A 469 11.34 13.00 -1.38
C GLU A 469 10.46 12.06 -2.22
N ASN A 470 10.93 10.84 -2.46
CA ASN A 470 10.16 9.83 -3.18
C ASN A 470 8.92 9.39 -2.39
N MET A 471 9.06 9.26 -1.07
CA MET A 471 7.95 8.98 -0.18
C MET A 471 6.93 10.13 -0.11
N LYS A 472 7.36 11.39 -0.18
CA LYS A 472 6.46 12.54 -0.29
C LYS A 472 5.70 12.53 -1.62
N LYS A 473 6.34 12.20 -2.73
CA LYS A 473 5.68 12.11 -4.04
C LYS A 473 4.49 11.15 -4.03
N LYS A 474 4.61 10.00 -3.37
CA LYS A 474 3.51 9.03 -3.24
C LYS A 474 2.31 9.58 -2.44
N GLU A 475 2.54 10.47 -1.47
CA GLU A 475 1.44 11.12 -0.73
C GLU A 475 0.71 12.21 -1.54
N TYR A 476 1.42 12.87 -2.48
CA TYR A 476 0.82 13.90 -3.34
C TYR A 476 0.07 13.32 -4.55
N HIS A 477 0.29 12.06 -4.88
CA HIS A 477 -0.32 11.39 -6.03
C HIS A 477 -1.17 10.20 -5.57
N ASN A 478 -2.09 10.43 -4.65
CA ASN A 478 -3.17 9.50 -4.45
C ASN A 478 -4.07 9.56 -5.69
N VAL A 479 -3.97 8.53 -6.51
CA VAL A 479 -4.75 8.37 -7.75
C VAL A 479 -6.27 8.36 -7.48
N TYR A 480 -6.68 8.21 -6.22
CA TYR A 480 -8.06 8.09 -5.74
C TYR A 480 -8.50 9.27 -4.82
N GLU A 481 -7.80 10.39 -4.84
CA GLU A 481 -8.24 11.60 -4.13
C GLU A 481 -8.95 12.60 -5.06
#